data_df8f5b2e33180d2fc50358dd4f0a4408
#
_entry.id   df8f5b2e33180d2fc50358dd4f0a4408
#
_cell.length_a   1.000
_cell.length_b   1.000
_cell.length_c   1.000
_cell.angle_alpha   90.00
_cell.angle_beta   90.00
_cell.angle_gamma   90.00
#
_symmetry.space_group_name_H-M   'P 1'
#
loop_
_entity.id
_entity.type
_entity.pdbx_description
1 polymer ?
#
loop_
_entity_poly.entity_id
_entity_poly.type
_entity_poly.pdbx_seq_one_letter_code
_entity_poly.pdbx_strand_id
1 'polypeptide(L)'
;MSIYKIDQFAKLVRRTPATIRRWEAEGKITSKRLPSGHRYFDDSDLRAVMGVKAEHRVTVVYCRVSCKGQKPDLDRQLESMQMWAVGSGMVVDEWITEIGGGMNFKRPKFLALIDRICRGEISRLIVAHKDRLVRFGFELIRHICDEHDCELIVVNQIKLSPEKEMVDDMFAIVHTFSCRLYGMRKYEKNLKEDYPDAIKTTVELD
;
A
#
# COMPACT_ATOMS: atom_id res chain seq x y z
N MET A 1 -22.04 9.31 3.78
CA MET A 1 -21.38 9.06 2.50
C MET A 1 -22.47 8.96 1.45
N SER A 2 -22.56 9.94 0.55
CA SER A 2 -23.62 10.00 -0.46
C SER A 2 -23.20 9.20 -1.69
N ILE A 3 -24.18 8.54 -2.31
CA ILE A 3 -23.96 7.73 -3.53
C ILE A 3 -24.70 8.40 -4.68
N TYR A 4 -24.01 8.61 -5.80
CA TYR A 4 -24.53 9.30 -6.96
C TYR A 4 -24.56 8.37 -8.18
N LYS A 5 -25.70 8.32 -8.88
CA LYS A 5 -25.76 7.75 -10.23
C LYS A 5 -25.03 8.68 -11.21
N ILE A 6 -24.62 8.15 -12.36
CA ILE A 6 -23.85 8.91 -13.36
C ILE A 6 -24.51 10.25 -13.75
N ASP A 7 -25.82 10.29 -13.86
CA ASP A 7 -26.55 11.51 -14.23
C ASP A 7 -26.52 12.56 -13.10
N GLN A 8 -26.61 12.10 -11.84
CA GLN A 8 -26.52 12.96 -10.65
C GLN A 8 -25.11 13.49 -10.50
N PHE A 9 -24.10 12.62 -10.62
CA PHE A 9 -22.70 12.98 -10.57
C PHE A 9 -22.32 13.99 -11.65
N ALA A 10 -22.76 13.76 -12.89
CA ALA A 10 -22.55 14.67 -14.02
C ALA A 10 -23.11 16.07 -13.76
N LYS A 11 -24.32 16.16 -13.18
CA LYS A 11 -24.92 17.46 -12.78
C LYS A 11 -24.07 18.16 -11.71
N LEU A 12 -23.61 17.46 -10.70
CA LEU A 12 -22.79 18.00 -9.61
C LEU A 12 -21.47 18.58 -10.12
N VAL A 13 -20.79 17.86 -11.03
CA VAL A 13 -19.54 18.33 -11.63
C VAL A 13 -19.74 19.27 -12.84
N ARG A 14 -21.00 19.66 -13.14
CA ARG A 14 -21.37 20.52 -14.26
C ARG A 14 -20.86 20.02 -15.61
N ARG A 15 -21.00 18.73 -15.85
CA ARG A 15 -20.62 18.03 -17.10
C ARG A 15 -21.77 17.13 -17.59
N THR A 16 -21.63 16.63 -18.81
CA THR A 16 -22.61 15.66 -19.35
C THR A 16 -22.24 14.24 -18.93
N PRO A 17 -23.21 13.31 -18.85
CA PRO A 17 -22.94 11.90 -18.62
C PRO A 17 -21.97 11.28 -19.65
N ALA A 18 -21.99 11.78 -20.90
CA ALA A 18 -21.05 11.38 -21.94
C ALA A 18 -19.62 11.77 -21.59
N THR A 19 -19.40 12.96 -21.02
CA THR A 19 -18.10 13.40 -20.55
C THR A 19 -17.59 12.50 -19.41
N ILE A 20 -18.45 12.13 -18.47
CA ILE A 20 -18.09 11.24 -17.36
C ILE A 20 -17.66 9.85 -17.89
N ARG A 21 -18.39 9.27 -18.85
CA ARG A 21 -18.00 7.99 -19.48
C ARG A 21 -16.67 8.10 -20.21
N ARG A 22 -16.40 9.22 -20.90
CA ARG A 22 -15.12 9.46 -21.55
C ARG A 22 -13.97 9.54 -20.53
N TRP A 23 -14.14 10.27 -19.43
CA TRP A 23 -13.14 10.36 -18.36
C TRP A 23 -12.86 9.00 -17.71
N GLU A 24 -13.88 8.17 -17.55
CA GLU A 24 -13.72 6.80 -17.08
C GLU A 24 -12.92 5.96 -18.10
N ALA A 25 -13.21 6.06 -19.38
CA ALA A 25 -12.48 5.35 -20.45
C ALA A 25 -11.02 5.83 -20.56
N GLU A 26 -10.75 7.12 -20.29
CA GLU A 26 -9.42 7.71 -20.24
C GLU A 26 -8.66 7.43 -18.92
N GLY A 27 -9.29 6.71 -17.97
CA GLY A 27 -8.69 6.41 -16.65
C GLY A 27 -8.61 7.59 -15.70
N LYS A 28 -9.22 8.73 -16.02
CA LYS A 28 -9.21 9.96 -15.17
C LYS A 28 -10.09 9.84 -13.93
N ILE A 29 -11.13 9.01 -14.00
CA ILE A 29 -12.02 8.69 -12.88
C ILE A 29 -12.33 7.19 -12.91
N THR A 30 -12.62 6.62 -11.75
CA THR A 30 -12.99 5.21 -11.62
C THR A 30 -14.37 5.09 -11.00
N SER A 31 -15.33 4.48 -11.72
CA SER A 31 -16.64 4.21 -11.14
C SER A 31 -16.62 2.96 -10.26
N LYS A 32 -17.37 2.99 -9.17
CA LYS A 32 -17.68 1.83 -8.33
C LYS A 32 -18.92 1.13 -8.86
N ARG A 33 -19.08 -0.16 -8.55
CA ARG A 33 -20.25 -0.94 -8.97
C ARG A 33 -21.01 -1.48 -7.77
N LEU A 34 -22.32 -1.34 -7.80
CA LEU A 34 -23.21 -2.04 -6.87
C LEU A 34 -23.25 -3.54 -7.22
N PRO A 35 -23.67 -4.42 -6.30
CA PRO A 35 -23.90 -5.85 -6.59
C PRO A 35 -24.83 -6.08 -7.78
N SER A 36 -25.75 -5.13 -8.06
CA SER A 36 -26.63 -5.11 -9.23
C SER A 36 -25.94 -4.74 -10.55
N GLY A 37 -24.62 -4.49 -10.54
CA GLY A 37 -23.84 -4.09 -11.72
C GLY A 37 -23.91 -2.59 -12.08
N HIS A 38 -24.81 -1.82 -11.45
CA HIS A 38 -24.94 -0.39 -11.73
C HIS A 38 -23.75 0.40 -11.23
N ARG A 39 -23.28 1.35 -12.04
CA ARG A 39 -22.19 2.27 -11.71
C ARG A 39 -22.67 3.32 -10.72
N TYR A 40 -21.82 3.65 -9.77
CA TYR A 40 -22.03 4.79 -8.87
C TYR A 40 -20.71 5.51 -8.58
N PHE A 41 -20.86 6.74 -8.14
CA PHE A 41 -19.80 7.61 -7.65
C PHE A 41 -20.17 8.07 -6.24
N ASP A 42 -19.19 8.44 -5.44
CA ASP A 42 -19.40 8.96 -4.09
C ASP A 42 -18.81 10.35 -3.87
N ASP A 43 -18.92 10.87 -2.65
CA ASP A 43 -18.39 12.18 -2.29
C ASP A 43 -16.88 12.30 -2.49
N SER A 44 -16.12 11.19 -2.40
CA SER A 44 -14.68 11.19 -2.65
C SER A 44 -14.36 11.40 -4.13
N ASP A 45 -15.13 10.75 -5.02
CA ASP A 45 -14.98 10.93 -6.46
C ASP A 45 -15.37 12.36 -6.88
N LEU A 46 -16.40 12.92 -6.23
CA LEU A 46 -16.82 14.30 -6.46
C LEU A 46 -15.71 15.30 -6.07
N ARG A 47 -15.13 15.13 -4.89
CA ARG A 47 -14.01 15.97 -4.42
C ARG A 47 -12.80 15.87 -5.36
N ALA A 48 -12.43 14.65 -5.76
CA ALA A 48 -11.32 14.43 -6.68
C ALA A 48 -11.50 15.17 -8.01
N VAL A 49 -12.70 15.10 -8.60
CA VAL A 49 -13.01 15.79 -9.86
C VAL A 49 -13.07 17.30 -9.72
N MET A 50 -13.56 17.81 -8.59
CA MET A 50 -13.68 19.25 -8.32
C MET A 50 -12.39 19.87 -7.77
N GLY A 51 -11.34 19.09 -7.50
CA GLY A 51 -10.11 19.55 -6.86
C GLY A 51 -10.32 20.05 -5.43
N VAL A 52 -11.43 19.66 -4.78
CA VAL A 52 -11.75 20.07 -3.42
C VAL A 52 -11.07 19.12 -2.47
N LYS A 53 -10.08 19.60 -1.72
CA LYS A 53 -9.46 18.83 -0.62
C LYS A 53 -10.50 18.54 0.46
N ALA A 54 -10.40 17.41 1.13
CA ALA A 54 -11.25 17.08 2.26
C ALA A 54 -11.19 18.22 3.31
N GLU A 55 -12.33 18.70 3.79
CA GLU A 55 -12.39 19.81 4.77
C GLU A 55 -11.62 19.49 6.06
N HIS A 56 -11.56 18.22 6.44
CA HIS A 56 -10.79 17.72 7.58
C HIS A 56 -9.86 16.59 7.14
N ARG A 57 -8.61 16.94 6.84
CA ARG A 57 -7.55 15.98 6.58
C ARG A 57 -6.87 15.63 7.89
N VAL A 58 -6.68 14.34 8.14
CA VAL A 58 -6.15 13.83 9.40
C VAL A 58 -4.64 13.64 9.38
N THR A 59 -4.02 13.75 10.55
CA THR A 59 -2.63 13.35 10.82
C THR A 59 -2.62 11.94 11.39
N VAL A 60 -1.95 11.04 10.70
CA VAL A 60 -1.90 9.61 11.04
C VAL A 60 -0.48 9.21 11.42
N VAL A 61 -0.32 8.49 12.53
CA VAL A 61 0.91 7.77 12.88
C VAL A 61 0.71 6.29 12.55
N TYR A 62 1.68 5.72 11.81
CA TYR A 62 1.67 4.31 11.46
C TYR A 62 2.85 3.59 12.12
N CYS A 63 2.54 2.57 12.93
CA CYS A 63 3.49 1.72 13.63
C CYS A 63 3.37 0.27 13.16
N ARG A 64 4.50 -0.41 12.96
CA ARG A 64 4.51 -1.78 12.44
C ARG A 64 5.63 -2.62 13.04
N VAL A 65 5.33 -3.92 13.23
CA VAL A 65 6.33 -4.98 13.47
C VAL A 65 6.06 -6.15 12.51
N SER A 66 7.07 -6.99 12.30
CA SER A 66 6.99 -8.07 11.30
C SER A 66 6.17 -9.27 11.76
N CYS A 67 6.19 -9.61 13.04
CA CYS A 67 5.51 -10.80 13.57
C CYS A 67 4.86 -10.57 14.94
N LYS A 68 3.99 -11.50 15.33
CA LYS A 68 3.26 -11.43 16.62
C LYS A 68 4.18 -11.46 17.85
N GLY A 69 5.33 -12.13 17.76
CA GLY A 69 6.32 -12.17 18.85
C GLY A 69 6.95 -10.82 19.16
N GLN A 70 6.88 -9.86 18.24
CA GLN A 70 7.37 -8.49 18.39
C GLN A 70 6.32 -7.50 18.92
N LYS A 71 5.19 -7.99 19.47
CA LYS A 71 4.18 -7.11 20.04
C LYS A 71 4.72 -6.14 21.10
N PRO A 72 5.61 -6.53 22.03
CA PRO A 72 6.24 -5.60 22.98
C PRO A 72 7.06 -4.49 22.29
N ASP A 73 7.66 -4.78 21.11
CA ASP A 73 8.38 -3.79 20.32
C ASP A 73 7.42 -2.80 19.66
N LEU A 74 6.24 -3.28 19.22
CA LEU A 74 5.19 -2.43 18.69
C LEU A 74 4.66 -1.45 19.75
N ASP A 75 4.45 -1.94 20.97
CA ASP A 75 3.98 -1.12 22.08
C ASP A 75 5.03 -0.05 22.45
N ARG A 76 6.32 -0.42 22.53
CA ARG A 76 7.42 0.53 22.72
C ARG A 76 7.55 1.55 21.59
N GLN A 77 7.33 1.11 20.35
CA GLN A 77 7.32 2.01 19.19
C GLN A 77 6.18 3.03 19.31
N LEU A 78 4.99 2.57 19.69
CA LEU A 78 3.82 3.43 19.89
C LEU A 78 4.08 4.48 20.98
N GLU A 79 4.57 4.06 22.16
CA GLU A 79 4.92 4.96 23.27
C GLU A 79 5.95 6.00 22.86
N SER A 80 7.00 5.57 22.15
CA SER A 80 8.05 6.49 21.69
C SER A 80 7.51 7.51 20.69
N MET A 81 6.60 7.10 19.80
CA MET A 81 5.97 7.99 18.85
C MET A 81 4.99 8.96 19.53
N GLN A 82 4.31 8.53 20.60
CA GLN A 82 3.45 9.40 21.42
C GLN A 82 4.30 10.47 22.12
N MET A 83 5.41 10.09 22.74
CA MET A 83 6.34 11.05 23.37
C MET A 83 6.90 12.04 22.34
N TRP A 84 7.26 11.56 21.15
CA TRP A 84 7.72 12.43 20.07
C TRP A 84 6.64 13.41 19.63
N ALA A 85 5.40 12.96 19.44
CA ALA A 85 4.28 13.83 19.05
C ALA A 85 4.04 14.94 20.08
N VAL A 86 4.05 14.60 21.37
CA VAL A 86 3.95 15.57 22.46
C VAL A 86 5.13 16.55 22.45
N GLY A 87 6.35 16.05 22.32
CA GLY A 87 7.57 16.88 22.33
C GLY A 87 7.67 17.81 21.11
N SER A 88 7.11 17.43 19.98
CA SER A 88 7.06 18.24 18.74
C SER A 88 5.83 19.16 18.67
N GLY A 89 4.91 19.11 19.64
CA GLY A 89 3.65 19.86 19.61
C GLY A 89 2.71 19.42 18.49
N MET A 90 2.85 18.19 17.96
CA MET A 90 2.07 17.70 16.85
C MET A 90 0.79 17.01 17.34
N VAL A 91 -0.35 17.47 16.85
CA VAL A 91 -1.63 16.81 17.10
C VAL A 91 -1.76 15.62 16.15
N VAL A 92 -1.98 14.44 16.68
CA VAL A 92 -2.19 13.18 15.94
C VAL A 92 -3.64 12.77 16.12
N ASP A 93 -4.34 12.64 15.00
CA ASP A 93 -5.77 12.28 14.99
C ASP A 93 -5.97 10.76 15.07
N GLU A 94 -5.03 9.98 14.52
CA GLU A 94 -5.21 8.53 14.42
C GLU A 94 -3.87 7.78 14.58
N TRP A 95 -3.92 6.68 15.34
CA TRP A 95 -2.79 5.78 15.59
C TRP A 95 -3.08 4.41 14.97
N ILE A 96 -2.36 4.05 13.92
CA ILE A 96 -2.52 2.78 13.22
C ILE A 96 -1.37 1.86 13.60
N THR A 97 -1.70 0.71 14.18
CA THR A 97 -0.73 -0.36 14.49
C THR A 97 -0.99 -1.58 13.63
N GLU A 98 0.05 -2.18 13.06
CA GLU A 98 -0.09 -3.35 12.20
C GLU A 98 1.01 -4.39 12.47
N ILE A 99 0.65 -5.68 12.40
CA ILE A 99 1.59 -6.80 12.47
C ILE A 99 1.65 -7.43 11.08
N GLY A 100 2.81 -7.34 10.43
CA GLY A 100 3.05 -7.88 9.09
C GLY A 100 4.40 -7.48 8.53
N GLY A 101 5.01 -8.32 7.73
CA GLY A 101 6.34 -8.10 7.15
C GLY A 101 6.41 -6.82 6.29
N GLY A 102 7.54 -6.12 6.33
CA GLY A 102 7.78 -4.89 5.57
C GLY A 102 7.75 -5.08 4.04
N MET A 103 7.94 -6.31 3.58
CA MET A 103 7.84 -6.71 2.17
C MET A 103 6.42 -7.07 1.72
N ASN A 104 5.50 -7.27 2.66
CA ASN A 104 4.13 -7.63 2.34
C ASN A 104 3.30 -6.37 2.07
N PHE A 105 3.12 -6.03 0.81
CA PHE A 105 2.27 -4.91 0.38
C PHE A 105 0.76 -5.21 0.49
N LYS A 106 0.36 -6.46 0.76
CA LYS A 106 -1.06 -6.84 0.93
C LYS A 106 -1.58 -6.69 2.36
N ARG A 107 -0.85 -5.98 3.22
CA ARG A 107 -1.27 -5.68 4.59
C ARG A 107 -2.55 -4.84 4.57
N PRO A 108 -3.62 -5.26 5.26
CA PRO A 108 -4.93 -4.61 5.12
C PRO A 108 -4.94 -3.15 5.60
N LYS A 109 -4.29 -2.85 6.73
CA LYS A 109 -4.24 -1.48 7.25
C LYS A 109 -3.34 -0.58 6.40
N PHE A 110 -2.25 -1.12 5.86
CA PHE A 110 -1.39 -0.42 4.92
C PHE A 110 -2.12 -0.07 3.62
N LEU A 111 -2.85 -1.03 3.01
CA LEU A 111 -3.63 -0.77 1.80
C LEU A 111 -4.72 0.29 2.07
N ALA A 112 -5.46 0.16 3.16
CA ALA A 112 -6.46 1.14 3.55
C ALA A 112 -5.85 2.55 3.77
N LEU A 113 -4.62 2.61 4.32
CA LEU A 113 -3.87 3.86 4.49
C LEU A 113 -3.54 4.50 3.13
N ILE A 114 -3.01 3.72 2.19
CA ILE A 114 -2.70 4.19 0.83
C ILE A 114 -3.96 4.68 0.11
N ASP A 115 -5.07 3.93 0.19
CA ASP A 115 -6.34 4.32 -0.39
C ASP A 115 -6.84 5.67 0.16
N ARG A 116 -6.66 5.91 1.46
CA ARG A 116 -7.04 7.17 2.12
C ARG A 116 -6.14 8.33 1.70
N ILE A 117 -4.83 8.08 1.51
CA ILE A 117 -3.90 9.07 0.96
C ILE A 117 -4.36 9.46 -0.45
N CYS A 118 -4.61 8.49 -1.32
CA CYS A 118 -5.08 8.73 -2.69
C CYS A 118 -6.42 9.47 -2.76
N ARG A 119 -7.27 9.32 -1.73
CA ARG A 119 -8.52 10.10 -1.61
C ARG A 119 -8.33 11.49 -1.00
N GLY A 120 -7.09 11.86 -0.63
CA GLY A 120 -6.79 13.14 -0.01
C GLY A 120 -7.33 13.31 1.41
N GLU A 121 -7.60 12.22 2.13
CA GLU A 121 -8.13 12.23 3.50
C GLU A 121 -7.04 12.46 4.55
N ILE A 122 -5.77 12.21 4.20
CA ILE A 122 -4.63 12.29 5.12
C ILE A 122 -3.77 13.49 4.74
N SER A 123 -3.52 14.38 5.72
CA SER A 123 -2.63 15.53 5.57
C SER A 123 -1.19 15.19 5.89
N ARG A 124 -0.99 14.32 6.91
CA ARG A 124 0.32 13.90 7.37
C ARG A 124 0.34 12.43 7.68
N LEU A 125 1.34 11.73 7.18
CA LEU A 125 1.66 10.37 7.56
C LEU A 125 3.00 10.37 8.29
N ILE A 126 3.02 9.88 9.52
CA ILE A 126 4.19 9.88 10.38
C ILE A 126 4.59 8.44 10.67
N VAL A 127 5.87 8.12 10.49
CA VAL A 127 6.46 6.82 10.77
C VAL A 127 7.75 6.96 11.56
N ALA A 128 8.03 6.01 12.43
CA ALA A 128 9.24 6.01 13.23
C ALA A 128 10.51 5.88 12.38
N HIS A 129 10.46 5.03 11.34
CA HIS A 129 11.55 4.80 10.39
C HIS A 129 10.96 4.34 9.05
N LYS A 130 11.70 4.54 7.95
CA LYS A 130 11.29 4.10 6.58
C LYS A 130 10.85 2.64 6.56
N ASP A 131 11.61 1.76 7.22
CA ASP A 131 11.36 0.32 7.28
C ASP A 131 10.06 -0.04 8.02
N ARG A 132 9.52 0.87 8.84
CA ARG A 132 8.23 0.66 9.52
C ARG A 132 7.07 0.84 8.55
N LEU A 133 7.27 1.63 7.50
CA LEU A 133 6.27 1.76 6.44
C LEU A 133 6.40 0.61 5.43
N VAL A 134 7.54 0.54 4.75
CA VAL A 134 7.85 -0.50 3.77
C VAL A 134 9.34 -0.81 3.77
N ARG A 135 9.73 -2.05 3.44
CA ARG A 135 11.13 -2.42 3.33
C ARG A 135 11.74 -2.00 1.99
N PHE A 136 10.95 -2.08 0.92
CA PHE A 136 11.33 -1.66 -0.42
C PHE A 136 10.27 -0.72 -0.98
N GLY A 137 10.65 0.10 -1.96
CA GLY A 137 9.72 1.00 -2.63
C GLY A 137 9.27 2.20 -1.80
N PHE A 138 10.04 2.60 -0.77
CA PHE A 138 9.72 3.77 0.04
C PHE A 138 9.56 5.04 -0.80
N GLU A 139 10.40 5.23 -1.82
CA GLU A 139 10.34 6.40 -2.70
C GLU A 139 9.05 6.41 -3.55
N LEU A 140 8.49 5.23 -3.89
CA LEU A 140 7.18 5.15 -4.55
C LEU A 140 6.07 5.62 -3.60
N ILE A 141 6.12 5.21 -2.33
CA ILE A 141 5.12 5.67 -1.35
C ILE A 141 5.26 7.17 -1.10
N ARG A 142 6.49 7.68 -1.03
CA ARG A 142 6.74 9.12 -0.92
C ARG A 142 6.13 9.87 -2.10
N HIS A 143 6.38 9.42 -3.33
CA HIS A 143 5.80 10.02 -4.53
C HIS A 143 4.25 10.02 -4.48
N ILE A 144 3.63 8.93 -4.06
CA ILE A 144 2.16 8.89 -3.87
C ILE A 144 1.71 9.93 -2.83
N CYS A 145 2.43 10.06 -1.72
CA CYS A 145 2.13 11.07 -0.71
C CYS A 145 2.23 12.49 -1.29
N ASP A 146 3.30 12.78 -2.01
CA ASP A 146 3.56 14.09 -2.63
C ASP A 146 2.48 14.46 -3.64
N GLU A 147 2.08 13.51 -4.52
CA GLU A 147 1.02 13.71 -5.52
C GLU A 147 -0.37 13.99 -4.89
N HIS A 148 -0.58 13.53 -3.66
CA HIS A 148 -1.84 13.73 -2.94
C HIS A 148 -1.73 14.75 -1.78
N ASP A 149 -0.68 15.58 -1.78
CA ASP A 149 -0.41 16.58 -0.74
C ASP A 149 -0.37 16.01 0.70
N CYS A 150 0.06 14.77 0.86
CA CYS A 150 0.26 14.14 2.16
C CYS A 150 1.72 14.29 2.59
N GLU A 151 1.98 15.04 3.65
CA GLU A 151 3.34 15.18 4.20
C GLU A 151 3.80 13.88 4.85
N LEU A 152 4.83 13.23 4.30
CA LEU A 152 5.41 12.00 4.86
C LEU A 152 6.59 12.34 5.79
N ILE A 153 6.39 12.18 7.10
CA ILE A 153 7.38 12.48 8.14
C ILE A 153 8.02 11.19 8.65
N VAL A 154 9.33 11.09 8.57
CA VAL A 154 10.13 9.98 9.13
C VAL A 154 10.92 10.50 10.32
N VAL A 155 10.61 10.01 11.53
CA VAL A 155 11.14 10.56 12.78
C VAL A 155 12.62 10.21 13.01
N ASN A 156 13.09 9.05 12.54
CA ASN A 156 14.48 8.55 12.61
C ASN A 156 15.13 8.48 14.01
N GLN A 157 14.39 8.73 15.09
CA GLN A 157 14.94 8.84 16.44
C GLN A 157 14.91 7.54 17.26
N ILE A 158 14.27 6.51 16.75
CA ILE A 158 14.08 5.26 17.51
C ILE A 158 15.12 4.26 17.05
N LYS A 159 16.09 3.96 17.92
CA LYS A 159 17.02 2.81 17.79
C LYS A 159 16.21 1.51 17.95
N LEU A 160 15.54 1.10 16.92
CA LEU A 160 14.94 -0.23 16.82
C LEU A 160 15.99 -1.13 16.18
N SER A 161 16.10 -2.36 16.63
CA SER A 161 17.04 -3.34 16.06
C SER A 161 16.59 -3.76 14.64
N PRO A 162 17.03 -3.06 13.59
CA PRO A 162 16.64 -3.38 12.21
C PRO A 162 17.29 -4.68 11.72
N GLU A 163 18.38 -5.08 12.37
CA GLU A 163 19.21 -6.22 11.93
C GLU A 163 18.45 -7.54 11.96
N LYS A 164 17.71 -7.82 13.04
CA LYS A 164 16.96 -9.06 13.15
C LYS A 164 15.82 -9.15 12.12
N GLU A 165 15.10 -8.04 11.91
CA GLU A 165 14.04 -8.00 10.88
C GLU A 165 14.62 -8.11 9.46
N MET A 166 15.79 -7.50 9.21
CA MET A 166 16.46 -7.60 7.91
C MET A 166 16.89 -9.04 7.62
N VAL A 167 17.38 -9.75 8.62
CA VAL A 167 17.75 -11.17 8.52
C VAL A 167 16.50 -12.01 8.24
N ASP A 168 15.40 -11.80 8.95
CA ASP A 168 14.13 -12.50 8.73
C ASP A 168 13.58 -12.24 7.32
N ASP A 169 13.65 -11.01 6.83
CA ASP A 169 13.25 -10.63 5.46
C ASP A 169 14.18 -11.28 4.41
N MET A 170 15.49 -11.34 4.65
CA MET A 170 16.43 -12.08 3.77
C MET A 170 16.10 -13.57 3.73
N PHE A 171 15.82 -14.18 4.87
CA PHE A 171 15.39 -15.58 4.90
C PHE A 171 14.10 -15.80 4.12
N ALA A 172 13.11 -14.90 4.22
CA ALA A 172 11.88 -14.99 3.44
C ALA A 172 12.12 -14.91 1.93
N ILE A 173 13.03 -14.02 1.49
CA ILE A 173 13.44 -13.91 0.09
C ILE A 173 14.12 -15.22 -0.35
N VAL A 174 15.16 -15.65 0.36
CA VAL A 174 15.91 -16.87 0.04
C VAL A 174 14.98 -18.09 -0.01
N HIS A 175 14.07 -18.22 0.97
CA HIS A 175 13.09 -19.30 1.00
C HIS A 175 12.17 -19.27 -0.22
N THR A 176 11.67 -18.09 -0.61
CA THR A 176 10.79 -17.93 -1.77
C THR A 176 11.51 -18.34 -3.06
N PHE A 177 12.76 -17.90 -3.24
CA PHE A 177 13.59 -18.28 -4.39
C PHE A 177 13.94 -19.78 -4.36
N SER A 178 14.29 -20.31 -3.19
CA SER A 178 14.59 -21.75 -3.03
C SER A 178 13.39 -22.61 -3.38
N CYS A 179 12.19 -22.27 -2.91
CA CYS A 179 10.96 -22.99 -3.25
C CYS A 179 10.70 -22.98 -4.76
N ARG A 180 10.92 -21.84 -5.43
CA ARG A 180 10.78 -21.75 -6.90
C ARG A 180 11.83 -22.60 -7.62
N LEU A 181 13.10 -22.55 -7.19
CA LEU A 181 14.17 -23.36 -7.75
C LEU A 181 13.93 -24.86 -7.55
N TYR A 182 13.47 -25.27 -6.36
CA TYR A 182 13.09 -26.67 -6.12
C TYR A 182 11.87 -27.10 -6.95
N GLY A 183 10.90 -26.24 -7.11
CA GLY A 183 9.76 -26.47 -8.00
C GLY A 183 10.20 -26.64 -9.46
N MET A 184 11.12 -25.79 -9.94
CA MET A 184 11.68 -25.91 -11.28
C MET A 184 12.48 -27.20 -11.46
N ARG A 185 13.33 -27.58 -10.49
CA ARG A 185 14.07 -28.86 -10.53
C ARG A 185 13.16 -30.08 -10.56
N LYS A 186 12.07 -30.05 -9.80
CA LYS A 186 11.05 -31.11 -9.83
C LYS A 186 10.36 -31.18 -11.19
N TYR A 187 10.08 -30.02 -11.80
CA TYR A 187 9.47 -29.92 -13.12
C TYR A 187 10.44 -30.42 -14.21
N GLU A 188 11.71 -30.03 -14.16
CA GLU A 188 12.76 -30.56 -15.06
C GLU A 188 12.95 -32.08 -14.92
N LYS A 189 12.88 -32.59 -13.68
CA LYS A 189 12.97 -34.02 -13.45
C LYS A 189 11.79 -34.78 -14.05
N ASN A 190 10.59 -34.29 -13.87
CA ASN A 190 9.37 -34.87 -14.47
C ASN A 190 9.43 -34.81 -16.00
N LEU A 191 9.87 -33.68 -16.60
CA LEU A 191 10.03 -33.54 -18.04
C LEU A 191 11.09 -34.54 -18.60
N LYS A 192 12.18 -34.78 -17.88
CA LYS A 192 13.20 -35.76 -18.27
C LYS A 192 12.68 -37.19 -18.17
N GLU A 193 11.82 -37.50 -17.22
CA GLU A 193 11.18 -38.81 -17.05
C GLU A 193 10.07 -39.03 -18.11
N ASP A 194 9.27 -38.02 -18.44
CA ASP A 194 8.15 -38.11 -19.38
C ASP A 194 8.59 -38.00 -20.86
N TYR A 195 9.70 -37.27 -21.14
CA TYR A 195 10.21 -37.03 -22.51
C TYR A 195 11.74 -37.18 -22.59
N PRO A 196 12.30 -38.38 -22.46
CA PRO A 196 13.74 -38.61 -22.41
C PRO A 196 14.50 -38.21 -23.69
N ASP A 197 13.83 -38.12 -24.83
CA ASP A 197 14.44 -37.80 -26.14
C ASP A 197 14.37 -36.32 -26.53
N ALA A 198 13.55 -35.50 -25.86
CA ALA A 198 13.38 -34.08 -26.19
C ALA A 198 14.58 -33.20 -25.78
N ILE A 199 15.45 -33.68 -24.91
CA ILE A 199 16.58 -32.90 -24.35
C ILE A 199 17.90 -33.13 -25.11
N LYS A 200 18.00 -34.18 -25.96
CA LYS A 200 19.19 -34.40 -26.76
C LYS A 200 19.44 -33.38 -27.86
N THR A 201 18.40 -32.67 -28.27
CA THR A 201 18.45 -31.70 -29.38
C THR A 201 18.96 -30.32 -28.99
N THR A 202 19.06 -29.99 -27.67
CA THR A 202 19.45 -28.64 -27.21
C THR A 202 20.94 -28.51 -26.84
N VAL A 203 21.69 -29.60 -26.81
CA VAL A 203 23.11 -29.60 -26.41
C VAL A 203 24.07 -29.60 -27.61
N GLU A 204 23.56 -29.66 -28.86
CA GLU A 204 24.37 -29.62 -30.08
C GLU A 204 24.42 -28.27 -30.80
N LEU A 205 24.00 -27.20 -30.13
CA LEU A 205 23.95 -25.82 -30.69
C LEU A 205 24.74 -24.80 -29.84
N ASP A 206 25.82 -25.20 -29.16
CA ASP A 206 26.86 -24.30 -28.62
C ASP A 206 28.24 -24.68 -29.11
#